data_9c43ffb37194d737eee5896be642f085
#
_entry.id   9c43ffb37194d737eee5896be642f085
#
_cell.length_a   1.000
_cell.length_b   1.000
_cell.length_c   1.000
_cell.angle_alpha   90.00
_cell.angle_beta   90.00
_cell.angle_gamma   90.00
#
_symmetry.space_group_name_H-M   'P 1'
#
loop_
_entity.id
_entity.type
_entity.pdbx_description
1 polymer ?
#
loop_
_entity_poly.entity_id
_entity_poly.type
_entity_poly.pdbx_seq_one_letter_code
_entity_poly.pdbx_strand_id
1 'polypeptide(L)'
;MKYYLIVGEASGDLHASHLMAALKAEDADASFRFFGGDLMKAVGGTMVKHYKELAYMGFVPVLMHLRTIFANMKRCKQDIVAWQPDVLILVDYPGFNLNIAKYIHQHTQIPVYYYISPKIWAWKEYRIKNIKRDVDELFSILPFEQEFFQDKHHYPIHYVGNPTMDEVTAFKQSYTEDADTFKQKNNLNEKPIIALLAGSRKQEIKDNLPDMLKAAATFTDHQLVLAGAPGIDPTYYKEYIGNYPVQIVFGQTYPLLSLAKAALVTSGTATLETALFRVPQT
;
A
#
# COMPACT_ATOMS: atom_id res chain seq x y z
N MET A 1 -15.48 -3.01 21.04
CA MET A 1 -14.04 -2.84 21.42
C MET A 1 -13.48 -1.53 20.84
N LYS A 2 -12.38 -1.02 21.43
CA LYS A 2 -11.62 0.15 20.96
C LYS A 2 -10.39 -0.29 20.20
N TYR A 3 -10.31 0.03 18.91
CA TYR A 3 -9.21 -0.34 18.02
C TYR A 3 -8.40 0.90 17.64
N TYR A 4 -7.10 0.89 17.91
CA TYR A 4 -6.21 1.94 17.42
C TYR A 4 -5.36 1.41 16.26
N LEU A 5 -5.45 2.06 15.09
CA LEU A 5 -4.73 1.58 13.89
C LEU A 5 -3.69 2.60 13.43
N ILE A 6 -2.56 2.11 12.89
CA ILE A 6 -1.52 2.97 12.33
C ILE A 6 -1.10 2.45 10.97
N VAL A 7 -1.26 3.29 9.95
CA VAL A 7 -0.75 3.08 8.60
C VAL A 7 0.14 4.24 8.18
N GLY A 8 1.06 4.00 7.25
CA GLY A 8 2.03 5.00 6.81
C GLY A 8 1.95 5.38 5.34
N GLU A 9 1.07 4.73 4.55
CA GLU A 9 0.95 4.95 3.12
C GLU A 9 -0.42 4.55 2.56
N ALA A 10 -0.65 4.84 1.27
CA ALA A 10 -1.95 4.63 0.62
C ALA A 10 -2.39 3.15 0.60
N SER A 11 -1.47 2.20 0.35
CA SER A 11 -1.77 0.77 0.39
C SER A 11 -2.18 0.32 1.80
N GLY A 12 -1.51 0.84 2.82
CA GLY A 12 -1.88 0.60 4.21
C GLY A 12 -3.28 1.14 4.54
N ASP A 13 -3.63 2.34 4.06
CA ASP A 13 -4.97 2.94 4.23
C ASP A 13 -6.06 2.07 3.61
N LEU A 14 -5.81 1.54 2.41
CA LEU A 14 -6.73 0.64 1.71
C LEU A 14 -6.93 -0.67 2.50
N HIS A 15 -5.86 -1.38 2.83
CA HIS A 15 -5.95 -2.64 3.56
C HIS A 15 -6.53 -2.48 4.96
N ALA A 16 -6.15 -1.40 5.66
CA ALA A 16 -6.71 -1.11 6.98
C ALA A 16 -8.18 -0.72 6.92
N SER A 17 -8.64 -0.04 5.86
CA SER A 17 -10.07 0.27 5.69
C SER A 17 -10.91 -1.01 5.55
N HIS A 18 -10.44 -2.00 4.80
CA HIS A 18 -11.10 -3.30 4.68
C HIS A 18 -11.11 -4.05 6.02
N LEU A 19 -9.98 -4.05 6.74
CA LEU A 19 -9.91 -4.64 8.09
C LEU A 19 -10.89 -3.95 9.05
N MET A 20 -10.97 -2.61 9.05
CA MET A 20 -11.92 -1.87 9.89
C MET A 20 -13.37 -2.20 9.53
N ALA A 21 -13.69 -2.34 8.24
CA ALA A 21 -15.03 -2.72 7.80
C ALA A 21 -15.41 -4.13 8.28
N ALA A 22 -14.47 -5.09 8.18
CA ALA A 22 -14.67 -6.44 8.69
C ALA A 22 -14.82 -6.47 10.23
N LEU A 23 -13.96 -5.77 10.95
CA LEU A 23 -14.08 -5.65 12.42
C LEU A 23 -15.40 -5.04 12.84
N LYS A 24 -15.92 -4.04 12.10
CA LYS A 24 -17.21 -3.41 12.38
C LYS A 24 -18.39 -4.34 12.11
N ALA A 25 -18.25 -5.28 11.18
CA ALA A 25 -19.26 -6.30 10.92
C ALA A 25 -19.34 -7.34 12.04
N GLU A 26 -18.20 -7.69 12.66
CA GLU A 26 -18.11 -8.66 13.75
C GLU A 26 -18.34 -8.02 15.14
N ASP A 27 -18.03 -6.73 15.31
CA ASP A 27 -18.16 -5.99 16.55
C ASP A 27 -18.97 -4.70 16.30
N ALA A 28 -20.29 -4.77 16.59
CA ALA A 28 -21.22 -3.66 16.38
C ALA A 28 -20.84 -2.40 17.20
N ASP A 29 -20.14 -2.58 18.32
CA ASP A 29 -19.67 -1.50 19.20
C ASP A 29 -18.22 -1.09 18.89
N ALA A 30 -17.66 -1.52 17.75
CA ALA A 30 -16.30 -1.18 17.35
C ALA A 30 -16.10 0.34 17.28
N SER A 31 -15.13 0.82 18.02
CA SER A 31 -14.70 2.21 18.01
C SER A 31 -13.29 2.33 17.50
N PHE A 32 -13.07 3.17 16.47
CA PHE A 32 -11.80 3.31 15.80
C PHE A 32 -11.18 4.67 16.03
N ARG A 33 -9.87 4.67 16.31
CA ARG A 33 -9.02 5.85 16.30
C ARG A 33 -7.74 5.51 15.55
N PHE A 34 -7.25 6.40 14.69
CA PHE A 34 -6.18 5.98 13.79
C PHE A 34 -5.32 7.11 13.24
N PHE A 35 -4.09 6.73 12.89
CA PHE A 35 -3.26 7.40 11.91
C PHE A 35 -3.47 6.70 10.57
N GLY A 36 -4.09 7.37 9.61
CA GLY A 36 -4.55 6.72 8.37
C GLY A 36 -4.89 7.72 7.28
N GLY A 37 -5.81 7.37 6.41
CA GLY A 37 -6.21 8.20 5.29
C GLY A 37 -7.72 8.26 5.08
N ASP A 38 -8.08 8.66 3.87
CA ASP A 38 -9.47 8.96 3.52
C ASP A 38 -10.33 7.68 3.44
N LEU A 39 -9.75 6.53 3.08
CA LEU A 39 -10.47 5.25 3.01
C LEU A 39 -10.84 4.75 4.40
N MET A 40 -9.92 4.76 5.35
CA MET A 40 -10.21 4.45 6.75
C MET A 40 -11.24 5.42 7.33
N LYS A 41 -11.12 6.72 7.01
CA LYS A 41 -12.07 7.75 7.44
C LYS A 41 -13.49 7.49 6.92
N ALA A 42 -13.63 6.99 5.71
CA ALA A 42 -14.91 6.65 5.11
C ALA A 42 -15.62 5.48 5.83
N VAL A 43 -14.87 4.52 6.41
CA VAL A 43 -15.44 3.44 7.23
C VAL A 43 -15.98 3.99 8.57
N GLY A 44 -15.34 5.02 9.12
CA GLY A 44 -15.73 5.69 10.36
C GLY A 44 -14.60 5.80 11.38
N GLY A 45 -14.91 6.38 12.54
CA GLY A 45 -13.93 6.59 13.62
C GLY A 45 -13.23 7.95 13.57
N THR A 46 -12.21 8.13 14.39
CA THR A 46 -11.48 9.39 14.55
C THR A 46 -10.10 9.32 13.92
N MET A 47 -9.90 10.05 12.84
CA MET A 47 -8.57 10.22 12.24
C MET A 47 -7.77 11.26 13.06
N VAL A 48 -6.69 10.83 13.69
CA VAL A 48 -5.79 11.69 14.48
C VAL A 48 -4.81 12.42 13.58
N LYS A 49 -4.32 11.72 12.54
CA LYS A 49 -3.36 12.25 11.57
C LYS A 49 -3.47 11.54 10.23
N HIS A 50 -3.35 12.30 9.14
CA HIS A 50 -3.34 11.72 7.80
C HIS A 50 -1.95 11.16 7.46
N TYR A 51 -1.87 9.97 6.83
CA TYR A 51 -0.59 9.33 6.48
C TYR A 51 0.30 10.19 5.57
N LYS A 52 -0.27 11.02 4.71
CA LYS A 52 0.48 11.97 3.87
C LYS A 52 1.39 12.92 4.67
N GLU A 53 1.03 13.17 5.92
CA GLU A 53 1.83 13.98 6.85
C GLU A 53 2.86 13.16 7.65
N LEU A 54 2.88 11.83 7.46
CA LEU A 54 3.85 10.92 8.08
C LEU A 54 4.94 10.48 7.10
N ALA A 55 4.58 10.41 5.81
CA ALA A 55 5.38 9.79 4.77
C ALA A 55 6.49 10.71 4.27
N TYR A 56 7.62 10.68 4.95
CA TYR A 56 8.89 11.17 4.42
C TYR A 56 9.74 9.96 4.04
N MET A 57 9.97 9.76 2.74
CA MET A 57 10.81 8.67 2.22
C MET A 57 12.02 9.23 1.49
N GLY A 58 13.13 8.49 1.55
CA GLY A 58 14.42 8.91 1.03
C GLY A 58 15.31 9.55 2.10
N PHE A 59 16.63 9.44 1.90
CA PHE A 59 17.61 9.87 2.91
C PHE A 59 17.54 11.39 3.20
N VAL A 60 17.50 12.21 2.16
CA VAL A 60 17.47 13.68 2.29
C VAL A 60 16.15 14.19 2.87
N PRO A 61 14.95 13.81 2.37
CA PRO A 61 13.68 14.20 2.99
C PRO A 61 13.56 13.78 4.45
N VAL A 62 14.00 12.57 4.80
CA VAL A 62 14.00 12.10 6.20
C VAL A 62 14.86 12.99 7.09
N LEU A 63 16.08 13.34 6.67
CA LEU A 63 16.96 14.24 7.44
C LEU A 63 16.36 15.63 7.63
N MET A 64 15.75 16.19 6.59
CA MET A 64 15.12 17.52 6.65
C MET A 64 13.89 17.56 7.56
N HIS A 65 13.18 16.44 7.71
CA HIS A 65 11.93 16.34 8.47
C HIS A 65 12.01 15.54 9.77
N LEU A 66 13.24 15.28 10.29
CA LEU A 66 13.43 14.50 11.51
C LEU A 66 12.60 15.05 12.70
N ARG A 67 12.56 16.37 12.87
CA ARG A 67 11.76 17.01 13.93
C ARG A 67 10.27 16.69 13.81
N THR A 68 9.73 16.71 12.59
CA THR A 68 8.33 16.38 12.31
C THR A 68 8.05 14.90 12.57
N ILE A 69 8.98 14.01 12.17
CA ILE A 69 8.85 12.56 12.41
C ILE A 69 8.82 12.29 13.92
N PHE A 70 9.73 12.86 14.69
CA PHE A 70 9.74 12.71 16.14
C PHE A 70 8.51 13.33 16.81
N ALA A 71 8.05 14.49 16.36
CA ALA A 71 6.83 15.11 16.86
C ALA A 71 5.58 14.23 16.59
N ASN A 72 5.47 13.67 15.38
CA ASN A 72 4.40 12.73 15.03
C ASN A 72 4.45 11.47 15.89
N MET A 73 5.64 10.91 16.10
CA MET A 73 5.82 9.74 16.96
C MET A 73 5.44 10.03 18.42
N LYS A 74 5.84 11.18 18.95
CA LYS A 74 5.46 11.62 20.31
C LYS A 74 3.94 11.78 20.42
N ARG A 75 3.31 12.47 19.45
CA ARG A 75 1.85 12.65 19.42
C ARG A 75 1.13 11.31 19.38
N CYS A 76 1.59 10.38 18.52
CA CYS A 76 1.00 9.05 18.41
C CYS A 76 1.02 8.29 19.74
N LYS A 77 2.19 8.25 20.40
CA LYS A 77 2.35 7.61 21.71
C LYS A 77 1.43 8.20 22.77
N GLN A 78 1.38 9.53 22.86
CA GLN A 78 0.53 10.24 23.81
C GLN A 78 -0.97 9.97 23.56
N ASP A 79 -1.38 9.96 22.30
CA ASP A 79 -2.75 9.76 21.90
C ASP A 79 -3.24 8.33 22.20
N ILE A 80 -2.40 7.31 21.91
CA ILE A 80 -2.70 5.90 22.25
C ILE A 80 -2.89 5.73 23.76
N VAL A 81 -1.93 6.25 24.54
CA VAL A 81 -1.97 6.13 26.02
C VAL A 81 -3.19 6.88 26.60
N ALA A 82 -3.52 8.06 26.07
CA ALA A 82 -4.68 8.82 26.54
C ALA A 82 -6.01 8.16 26.18
N TRP A 83 -6.11 7.54 25.01
CA TRP A 83 -7.37 6.94 24.57
C TRP A 83 -7.61 5.52 25.13
N GLN A 84 -6.55 4.82 25.56
CA GLN A 84 -6.62 3.48 26.14
C GLN A 84 -7.39 2.50 25.24
N PRO A 85 -6.86 2.14 24.03
CA PRO A 85 -7.47 1.13 23.19
C PRO A 85 -7.40 -0.25 23.82
N ASP A 86 -8.31 -1.14 23.44
CA ASP A 86 -8.27 -2.55 23.80
C ASP A 86 -7.20 -3.30 22.99
N VAL A 87 -6.85 -2.80 21.80
CA VAL A 87 -5.77 -3.31 20.94
C VAL A 87 -5.18 -2.23 20.05
N LEU A 88 -3.86 -2.28 19.87
CA LEU A 88 -3.13 -1.49 18.89
C LEU A 88 -2.82 -2.35 17.67
N ILE A 89 -3.30 -1.97 16.50
CA ILE A 89 -3.05 -2.67 15.22
C ILE A 89 -2.10 -1.83 14.36
N LEU A 90 -0.91 -2.36 14.12
CA LEU A 90 0.12 -1.74 13.28
C LEU A 90 0.07 -2.36 11.89
N VAL A 91 -0.03 -1.54 10.84
CA VAL A 91 -0.14 -2.04 9.46
C VAL A 91 1.10 -1.65 8.69
N ASP A 92 1.92 -2.63 8.26
CA ASP A 92 3.18 -2.40 7.55
C ASP A 92 4.03 -1.27 8.18
N TYR A 93 4.69 -0.41 7.41
CA TYR A 93 5.41 0.81 7.84
C TYR A 93 6.39 0.60 9.02
N PRO A 94 7.32 -0.37 8.92
CA PRO A 94 8.08 -0.86 10.08
C PRO A 94 9.04 0.16 10.71
N GLY A 95 9.45 1.18 9.97
CA GLY A 95 10.32 2.24 10.49
C GLY A 95 9.69 3.04 11.64
N PHE A 96 8.41 3.32 11.54
CA PHE A 96 7.62 4.03 12.54
C PHE A 96 6.97 3.05 13.53
N ASN A 97 6.29 2.05 13.00
CA ASN A 97 5.45 1.14 13.76
C ASN A 97 6.21 0.33 14.82
N LEU A 98 7.40 -0.19 14.52
CA LEU A 98 8.21 -0.90 15.52
C LEU A 98 8.69 -0.02 16.68
N ASN A 99 8.84 1.30 16.46
CA ASN A 99 9.15 2.24 17.54
C ASN A 99 7.93 2.54 18.42
N ILE A 100 6.73 2.53 17.84
CA ILE A 100 5.48 2.64 18.60
C ILE A 100 5.26 1.34 19.39
N ALA A 101 5.38 0.17 18.75
CA ALA A 101 5.27 -1.13 19.40
C ALA A 101 6.15 -1.21 20.66
N LYS A 102 7.44 -0.89 20.51
CA LYS A 102 8.39 -0.87 21.63
C LYS A 102 7.90 0.01 22.79
N TYR A 103 7.43 1.20 22.49
CA TYR A 103 6.99 2.14 23.52
C TYR A 103 5.74 1.64 24.25
N ILE A 104 4.76 1.15 23.51
CA ILE A 104 3.49 0.67 24.05
C ILE A 104 3.72 -0.59 24.90
N HIS A 105 4.50 -1.55 24.42
CA HIS A 105 4.87 -2.74 25.17
C HIS A 105 5.61 -2.42 26.50
N GLN A 106 6.49 -1.40 26.50
CA GLN A 106 7.25 -1.01 27.70
C GLN A 106 6.47 -0.19 28.72
N HIS A 107 5.41 0.52 28.33
CA HIS A 107 4.74 1.51 29.18
C HIS A 107 3.26 1.21 29.44
N THR A 108 2.69 0.21 28.81
CA THR A 108 1.27 -0.15 28.92
C THR A 108 1.07 -1.67 28.89
N GLN A 109 -0.18 -2.10 29.09
CA GLN A 109 -0.59 -3.51 28.91
C GLN A 109 -1.46 -3.66 27.65
N ILE A 110 -1.45 -2.66 26.74
CA ILE A 110 -2.22 -2.70 25.50
C ILE A 110 -1.58 -3.72 24.56
N PRO A 111 -2.29 -4.76 24.12
CA PRO A 111 -1.77 -5.75 23.18
C PRO A 111 -1.46 -5.10 21.83
N VAL A 112 -0.33 -5.49 21.24
CA VAL A 112 0.18 -4.98 19.97
C VAL A 112 0.07 -6.04 18.90
N TYR A 113 -0.81 -5.85 17.95
CA TYR A 113 -1.00 -6.70 16.78
C TYR A 113 -0.34 -6.06 15.56
N TYR A 114 0.31 -6.86 14.74
CA TYR A 114 0.97 -6.39 13.53
C TYR A 114 0.37 -7.06 12.30
N TYR A 115 -0.39 -6.32 11.53
CA TYR A 115 -1.01 -6.76 10.28
C TYR A 115 -0.16 -6.33 9.07
N ILE A 116 0.07 -7.24 8.13
CA ILE A 116 1.03 -7.13 7.03
C ILE A 116 2.45 -7.07 7.58
N SER A 117 3.01 -8.24 7.84
CA SER A 117 4.33 -8.41 8.47
C SER A 117 5.42 -7.58 7.78
N PRO A 118 6.36 -7.02 8.56
CA PRO A 118 7.51 -6.35 7.96
C PRO A 118 8.34 -7.31 7.12
N LYS A 119 8.71 -6.91 5.89
CA LYS A 119 9.49 -7.73 4.95
C LYS A 119 10.96 -7.89 5.40
N ILE A 120 11.16 -8.34 6.65
CA ILE A 120 12.49 -8.50 7.25
C ILE A 120 13.30 -9.64 6.62
N TRP A 121 12.65 -10.56 5.93
CA TRP A 121 13.27 -11.63 5.16
C TRP A 121 14.05 -11.09 3.94
N ALA A 122 13.64 -9.95 3.38
CA ALA A 122 14.32 -9.32 2.26
C ALA A 122 15.53 -8.46 2.71
N TRP A 123 15.41 -7.80 3.87
CA TRP A 123 16.45 -6.93 4.42
C TRP A 123 16.15 -6.58 5.88
N LYS A 124 17.16 -6.20 6.65
CA LYS A 124 17.02 -5.85 8.08
C LYS A 124 16.45 -6.99 8.95
N GLU A 125 16.85 -8.21 8.70
CA GLU A 125 16.44 -9.40 9.46
C GLU A 125 16.64 -9.23 10.97
N TYR A 126 17.62 -8.42 11.41
CA TYR A 126 17.86 -8.12 12.82
C TYR A 126 16.62 -7.57 13.56
N ARG A 127 15.64 -7.03 12.83
CA ARG A 127 14.37 -6.53 13.41
C ARG A 127 13.51 -7.62 14.04
N ILE A 128 13.79 -8.89 13.75
CA ILE A 128 13.11 -10.02 14.38
C ILE A 128 13.17 -9.95 15.90
N LYS A 129 14.30 -9.47 16.47
CA LYS A 129 14.45 -9.29 17.92
C LYS A 129 13.44 -8.30 18.51
N ASN A 130 13.14 -7.25 17.76
CA ASN A 130 12.17 -6.26 18.18
C ASN A 130 10.74 -6.80 18.06
N ILE A 131 10.44 -7.51 16.98
CA ILE A 131 9.12 -8.14 16.77
C ILE A 131 8.84 -9.13 17.89
N LYS A 132 9.76 -10.04 18.19
CA LYS A 132 9.61 -11.02 19.26
C LYS A 132 9.38 -10.42 20.65
N ARG A 133 9.92 -9.23 20.89
CA ARG A 133 9.81 -8.56 22.19
C ARG A 133 8.56 -7.72 22.33
N ASP A 134 8.17 -7.02 21.24
CA ASP A 134 7.28 -5.87 21.29
C ASP A 134 5.93 -6.10 20.57
N VAL A 135 5.76 -7.25 19.89
CA VAL A 135 4.54 -7.60 19.13
C VAL A 135 3.96 -8.88 19.70
N ASP A 136 2.69 -8.84 20.07
CA ASP A 136 1.99 -10.00 20.66
C ASP A 136 1.47 -10.95 19.57
N GLU A 137 0.90 -10.41 18.48
CA GLU A 137 0.38 -11.19 17.36
C GLU A 137 0.84 -10.62 16.01
N LEU A 138 1.36 -11.49 15.14
CA LEU A 138 1.84 -11.11 13.80
C LEU A 138 1.03 -11.79 12.71
N PHE A 139 0.43 -10.98 11.83
CA PHE A 139 -0.39 -11.46 10.72
C PHE A 139 0.36 -11.24 9.40
N SER A 140 0.63 -12.36 8.72
CA SER A 140 1.38 -12.43 7.47
C SER A 140 0.44 -12.57 6.28
N ILE A 141 0.85 -11.99 5.15
CA ILE A 141 0.10 -12.04 3.88
C ILE A 141 0.80 -12.83 2.78
N LEU A 142 2.01 -13.31 3.04
CA LEU A 142 2.79 -14.11 2.09
C LEU A 142 3.04 -15.52 2.67
N PRO A 143 2.72 -16.60 1.94
CA PRO A 143 2.74 -17.94 2.50
C PRO A 143 4.14 -18.40 2.96
N PHE A 144 5.21 -18.01 2.28
CA PHE A 144 6.58 -18.37 2.64
C PHE A 144 7.08 -17.66 3.92
N GLU A 145 6.38 -16.64 4.41
CA GLU A 145 6.71 -15.98 5.67
C GLU A 145 6.49 -16.90 6.86
N GLN A 146 5.61 -17.92 6.74
CA GLN A 146 5.42 -18.92 7.80
C GLN A 146 6.74 -19.67 8.05
N GLU A 147 7.36 -20.23 7.00
CA GLU A 147 8.66 -20.89 7.10
C GLU A 147 9.74 -19.96 7.69
N PHE A 148 9.79 -18.71 7.21
CA PHE A 148 10.76 -17.74 7.71
C PHE A 148 10.59 -17.41 9.19
N PHE A 149 9.37 -17.12 9.65
CA PHE A 149 9.15 -16.75 11.04
C PHE A 149 9.09 -17.95 11.98
N GLN A 150 8.38 -19.02 11.61
CA GLN A 150 8.16 -20.18 12.49
C GLN A 150 9.36 -21.11 12.50
N ASP A 151 9.85 -21.54 11.35
CA ASP A 151 10.91 -22.56 11.29
C ASP A 151 12.28 -21.96 11.57
N LYS A 152 12.62 -20.85 10.90
CA LYS A 152 13.94 -20.22 11.08
C LYS A 152 14.05 -19.44 12.40
N HIS A 153 12.99 -18.71 12.76
CA HIS A 153 13.05 -17.80 13.91
C HIS A 153 12.28 -18.29 15.13
N HIS A 154 11.58 -19.41 15.08
CA HIS A 154 10.77 -19.93 16.19
C HIS A 154 9.83 -18.88 16.79
N TYR A 155 9.14 -18.14 15.90
CA TYR A 155 8.17 -17.12 16.26
C TYR A 155 6.83 -17.43 15.59
N PRO A 156 5.75 -17.67 16.36
CA PRO A 156 4.44 -17.99 15.78
C PRO A 156 3.88 -16.80 15.02
N ILE A 157 3.27 -17.06 13.87
CA ILE A 157 2.56 -16.07 13.08
C ILE A 157 1.26 -16.64 12.53
N HIS A 158 0.35 -15.76 12.15
CA HIS A 158 -0.90 -16.10 11.49
C HIS A 158 -0.82 -15.74 10.00
N TYR A 159 -0.83 -16.74 9.12
CA TYR A 159 -1.00 -16.49 7.70
C TYR A 159 -2.48 -16.26 7.40
N VAL A 160 -2.85 -15.07 6.96
CA VAL A 160 -4.24 -14.64 6.76
C VAL A 160 -4.63 -14.44 5.29
N GLY A 161 -3.74 -14.83 4.36
CA GLY A 161 -3.93 -14.54 2.95
C GLY A 161 -3.51 -13.12 2.57
N ASN A 162 -3.59 -12.81 1.27
CA ASN A 162 -3.17 -11.52 0.76
C ASN A 162 -4.38 -10.65 0.39
N PRO A 163 -4.56 -9.49 1.03
CA PRO A 163 -5.72 -8.63 0.78
C PRO A 163 -5.82 -8.13 -0.66
N THR A 164 -4.70 -7.99 -1.37
CA THR A 164 -4.72 -7.65 -2.80
C THR A 164 -5.44 -8.70 -3.64
N MET A 165 -5.41 -9.98 -3.23
CA MET A 165 -6.17 -11.03 -3.88
C MET A 165 -7.67 -10.81 -3.76
N ASP A 166 -8.13 -10.41 -2.59
CA ASP A 166 -9.54 -10.14 -2.32
C ASP A 166 -10.02 -8.92 -3.14
N GLU A 167 -9.22 -7.86 -3.20
CA GLU A 167 -9.49 -6.66 -3.99
C GLU A 167 -9.61 -6.96 -5.49
N VAL A 168 -8.64 -7.68 -6.05
CA VAL A 168 -8.67 -8.07 -7.47
C VAL A 168 -9.83 -9.01 -7.76
N THR A 169 -10.15 -9.92 -6.84
CA THR A 169 -11.28 -10.85 -6.98
C THR A 169 -12.61 -10.10 -6.95
N ALA A 170 -12.79 -9.20 -5.99
CA ALA A 170 -14.00 -8.37 -5.88
C ALA A 170 -14.17 -7.48 -7.13
N PHE A 171 -13.09 -6.87 -7.60
CA PHE A 171 -13.12 -6.10 -8.85
C PHE A 171 -13.59 -6.98 -10.03
N LYS A 172 -12.97 -8.15 -10.25
CA LYS A 172 -13.33 -9.04 -11.36
C LYS A 172 -14.77 -9.53 -11.31
N GLN A 173 -15.36 -9.63 -10.12
CA GLN A 173 -16.77 -10.03 -9.94
C GLN A 173 -17.75 -8.89 -10.20
N SER A 174 -17.36 -7.65 -9.90
CA SER A 174 -18.24 -6.48 -9.98
C SER A 174 -18.06 -5.63 -11.24
N TYR A 175 -16.90 -5.75 -11.90
CA TYR A 175 -16.59 -4.94 -13.08
C TYR A 175 -17.27 -5.48 -14.33
N THR A 176 -18.18 -4.70 -14.92
CA THR A 176 -19.02 -5.08 -16.06
C THR A 176 -18.79 -4.23 -17.31
N GLU A 177 -17.91 -3.20 -17.23
CA GLU A 177 -17.60 -2.37 -18.40
C GLU A 177 -16.86 -3.21 -19.46
N ASP A 178 -17.32 -3.19 -20.70
CA ASP A 178 -16.68 -3.90 -21.81
C ASP A 178 -15.45 -3.15 -22.34
N ALA A 179 -14.64 -3.86 -23.13
CA ALA A 179 -13.37 -3.34 -23.66
C ALA A 179 -13.56 -2.13 -24.58
N ASP A 180 -14.63 -2.11 -25.38
CA ASP A 180 -14.86 -1.05 -26.35
C ASP A 180 -15.31 0.24 -25.65
N THR A 181 -16.17 0.11 -24.64
CA THR A 181 -16.57 1.23 -23.77
C THR A 181 -15.35 1.83 -23.07
N PHE A 182 -14.48 1.00 -22.49
CA PHE A 182 -13.23 1.48 -21.85
C PHE A 182 -12.35 2.22 -22.85
N LYS A 183 -12.13 1.65 -24.04
CA LYS A 183 -11.31 2.27 -25.09
C LYS A 183 -11.88 3.61 -25.54
N GLN A 184 -13.18 3.69 -25.84
CA GLN A 184 -13.84 4.92 -26.26
C GLN A 184 -13.73 6.02 -25.20
N LYS A 185 -14.03 5.70 -23.95
CA LYS A 185 -13.96 6.62 -22.81
C LYS A 185 -12.57 7.22 -22.61
N ASN A 186 -11.54 6.44 -22.92
CA ASN A 186 -10.14 6.83 -22.71
C ASN A 186 -9.42 7.25 -24.01
N ASN A 187 -10.14 7.44 -25.12
CA ASN A 187 -9.59 7.80 -26.44
C ASN A 187 -8.50 6.83 -26.92
N LEU A 188 -8.69 5.52 -26.68
CA LEU A 188 -7.79 4.46 -27.11
C LEU A 188 -8.23 3.93 -28.49
N ASN A 189 -7.27 3.38 -29.25
CA ASN A 189 -7.51 2.71 -30.52
C ASN A 189 -7.61 1.18 -30.36
N GLU A 190 -7.67 0.44 -31.49
CA GLU A 190 -7.81 -1.01 -31.47
C GLU A 190 -6.50 -1.78 -31.28
N LYS A 191 -5.34 -1.08 -31.20
CA LYS A 191 -4.06 -1.76 -30.97
C LYS A 191 -4.03 -2.42 -29.59
N PRO A 192 -3.30 -3.53 -29.44
CA PRO A 192 -3.05 -4.13 -28.14
C PRO A 192 -2.40 -3.12 -27.17
N ILE A 193 -2.74 -3.22 -25.90
CA ILE A 193 -2.30 -2.26 -24.88
C ILE A 193 -1.03 -2.78 -24.18
N ILE A 194 0.00 -1.93 -24.10
CA ILE A 194 1.06 -2.06 -23.11
C ILE A 194 0.76 -1.08 -21.98
N ALA A 195 0.50 -1.62 -20.79
CA ALA A 195 0.26 -0.81 -19.60
C ALA A 195 1.59 -0.35 -18.97
N LEU A 196 1.64 0.93 -18.59
CA LEU A 196 2.80 1.49 -17.88
C LEU A 196 2.37 1.85 -16.45
N LEU A 197 2.99 1.21 -15.47
CA LEU A 197 2.77 1.45 -14.04
C LEU A 197 4.06 2.01 -13.44
N ALA A 198 4.28 3.31 -13.65
CA ALA A 198 5.57 3.97 -13.36
C ALA A 198 5.81 4.28 -11.87
N GLY A 199 4.90 3.86 -10.99
CA GLY A 199 4.98 4.07 -9.55
C GLY A 199 3.92 5.03 -9.01
N SER A 200 3.83 5.09 -7.70
CA SER A 200 2.85 5.90 -6.96
C SER A 200 3.41 7.22 -6.42
N ARG A 201 4.71 7.45 -6.56
CA ARG A 201 5.43 8.61 -6.02
C ARG A 201 6.13 9.38 -7.13
N LYS A 202 6.22 10.71 -6.98
CA LYS A 202 6.90 11.59 -7.93
C LYS A 202 8.32 11.11 -8.28
N GLN A 203 9.09 10.67 -7.29
CA GLN A 203 10.45 10.18 -7.53
C GLN A 203 10.47 8.90 -8.37
N GLU A 204 9.58 7.94 -8.07
CA GLU A 204 9.45 6.69 -8.84
C GLU A 204 9.10 6.99 -10.30
N ILE A 205 8.12 7.87 -10.52
CA ILE A 205 7.69 8.29 -11.86
C ILE A 205 8.85 8.94 -12.62
N LYS A 206 9.57 9.87 -11.98
CA LYS A 206 10.73 10.54 -12.53
C LYS A 206 11.82 9.55 -12.97
N ASP A 207 12.08 8.56 -12.12
CA ASP A 207 13.18 7.62 -12.33
C ASP A 207 12.82 6.54 -13.36
N ASN A 208 11.56 6.09 -13.40
CA ASN A 208 11.17 4.90 -14.18
C ASN A 208 10.46 5.23 -15.50
N LEU A 209 9.58 6.26 -15.52
CA LEU A 209 8.76 6.55 -16.69
C LEU A 209 9.56 6.81 -17.98
N PRO A 210 10.66 7.57 -17.96
CA PRO A 210 11.45 7.80 -19.17
C PRO A 210 11.99 6.51 -19.80
N ASP A 211 12.50 5.58 -18.99
CA ASP A 211 13.04 4.31 -19.46
C ASP A 211 11.93 3.37 -19.93
N MET A 212 10.79 3.32 -19.24
CA MET A 212 9.61 2.58 -19.68
C MET A 212 9.13 3.06 -21.05
N LEU A 213 9.04 4.37 -21.26
CA LEU A 213 8.63 4.95 -22.54
C LEU A 213 9.60 4.61 -23.65
N LYS A 214 10.90 4.73 -23.40
CA LYS A 214 11.94 4.39 -24.37
C LYS A 214 11.88 2.91 -24.78
N ALA A 215 11.69 2.02 -23.82
CA ALA A 215 11.60 0.59 -24.08
C ALA A 215 10.31 0.26 -24.85
N ALA A 216 9.15 0.78 -24.38
CA ALA A 216 7.85 0.47 -24.95
C ALA A 216 7.62 1.10 -26.34
N ALA A 217 8.26 2.22 -26.67
CA ALA A 217 8.12 2.89 -27.96
C ALA A 217 8.63 2.04 -29.16
N THR A 218 9.41 1.00 -28.91
CA THR A 218 9.85 0.05 -29.97
C THR A 218 8.71 -0.84 -30.47
N PHE A 219 7.62 -0.98 -29.72
CA PHE A 219 6.47 -1.80 -30.04
C PHE A 219 5.40 -0.97 -30.78
N THR A 220 5.67 -0.62 -32.04
CA THR A 220 4.82 0.28 -32.85
C THR A 220 3.45 -0.28 -33.21
N ASP A 221 3.24 -1.58 -33.08
CA ASP A 221 1.99 -2.29 -33.24
C ASP A 221 1.10 -2.27 -31.98
N HIS A 222 1.61 -1.73 -30.89
CA HIS A 222 0.91 -1.55 -29.62
C HIS A 222 0.59 -0.07 -29.35
N GLN A 223 -0.35 0.18 -28.45
CA GLN A 223 -0.59 1.49 -27.85
C GLN A 223 -0.12 1.51 -26.39
N LEU A 224 0.43 2.63 -25.98
CA LEU A 224 0.94 2.81 -24.61
C LEU A 224 -0.11 3.51 -23.76
N VAL A 225 -0.44 2.91 -22.62
CA VAL A 225 -1.40 3.48 -21.67
C VAL A 225 -0.78 3.52 -20.28
N LEU A 226 -0.64 4.72 -19.74
CA LEU A 226 -0.08 4.97 -18.42
C LEU A 226 -1.18 4.99 -17.36
N ALA A 227 -1.05 4.17 -16.34
CA ALA A 227 -1.86 4.28 -15.14
C ALA A 227 -1.37 5.45 -14.27
N GLY A 228 -2.12 6.54 -14.25
CA GLY A 228 -1.83 7.70 -13.41
C GLY A 228 -2.10 7.40 -11.93
N ALA A 229 -1.12 7.66 -11.08
CA ALA A 229 -1.20 7.40 -9.65
C ALA A 229 -2.16 8.38 -8.95
N PRO A 230 -2.94 7.92 -7.96
CA PRO A 230 -3.79 8.79 -7.15
C PRO A 230 -2.99 9.91 -6.47
N GLY A 231 -3.46 11.15 -6.60
CA GLY A 231 -2.83 12.31 -5.96
C GLY A 231 -1.60 12.88 -6.67
N ILE A 232 -1.25 12.38 -7.85
CA ILE A 232 -0.25 13.00 -8.74
C ILE A 232 -0.98 13.81 -9.81
N ASP A 233 -0.60 15.07 -9.92
CA ASP A 233 -1.18 15.98 -10.91
C ASP A 233 -0.88 15.50 -12.34
N PRO A 234 -1.86 15.46 -13.26
CA PRO A 234 -1.66 15.05 -14.65
C PRO A 234 -0.53 15.85 -15.37
N THR A 235 -0.31 17.10 -15.00
CA THR A 235 0.74 17.94 -15.59
C THR A 235 2.14 17.42 -15.26
N TYR A 236 2.31 16.74 -14.12
CA TYR A 236 3.59 16.15 -13.73
C TYR A 236 4.08 15.10 -14.71
N TYR A 237 3.16 14.29 -15.26
CA TYR A 237 3.53 13.27 -16.24
C TYR A 237 3.95 13.85 -17.58
N LYS A 238 3.38 15.01 -17.97
CA LYS A 238 3.71 15.67 -19.25
C LYS A 238 5.18 16.03 -19.37
N GLU A 239 5.83 16.32 -18.24
CA GLU A 239 7.27 16.63 -18.19
C GLU A 239 8.13 15.47 -18.71
N TYR A 240 7.69 14.21 -18.47
CA TYR A 240 8.44 13.01 -18.82
C TYR A 240 7.95 12.32 -20.08
N ILE A 241 6.68 12.49 -20.45
CA ILE A 241 6.09 11.88 -21.64
C ILE A 241 6.65 12.50 -22.92
N GLY A 242 6.88 13.82 -22.93
CA GLY A 242 7.39 14.49 -24.12
C GLY A 242 6.51 14.24 -25.35
N ASN A 243 7.10 13.74 -26.44
CA ASN A 243 6.43 13.46 -27.71
C ASN A 243 5.98 11.99 -27.87
N TYR A 244 6.09 11.16 -26.83
CA TYR A 244 5.62 9.78 -26.92
C TYR A 244 4.08 9.74 -27.00
N PRO A 245 3.51 8.90 -27.90
CA PRO A 245 2.06 8.75 -28.05
C PRO A 245 1.50 7.89 -26.92
N VAL A 246 1.33 8.47 -25.73
CA VAL A 246 0.86 7.79 -24.52
C VAL A 246 -0.45 8.41 -24.05
N GLN A 247 -1.44 7.57 -23.80
CA GLN A 247 -2.66 7.97 -23.09
C GLN A 247 -2.49 7.76 -21.59
N ILE A 248 -3.07 8.63 -20.77
CA ILE A 248 -3.04 8.50 -19.31
C ILE A 248 -4.45 8.24 -18.81
N VAL A 249 -4.62 7.20 -17.98
CA VAL A 249 -5.88 6.90 -17.31
C VAL A 249 -5.70 7.03 -15.80
N PHE A 250 -6.66 7.67 -15.12
CA PHE A 250 -6.63 7.89 -13.68
C PHE A 250 -7.74 7.10 -13.00
N GLY A 251 -7.43 6.47 -11.86
CA GLY A 251 -8.38 5.67 -11.11
C GLY A 251 -8.88 4.41 -11.83
N GLN A 252 -8.18 3.98 -12.89
CA GLN A 252 -8.60 2.88 -13.76
C GLN A 252 -7.48 1.83 -13.95
N THR A 253 -6.65 1.61 -12.95
CA THR A 253 -5.53 0.65 -13.04
C THR A 253 -6.03 -0.76 -13.28
N TYR A 254 -7.05 -1.22 -12.57
CA TYR A 254 -7.61 -2.56 -12.74
C TYR A 254 -8.35 -2.74 -14.08
N PRO A 255 -9.23 -1.80 -14.52
CA PRO A 255 -9.74 -1.81 -15.88
C PRO A 255 -8.65 -1.89 -16.95
N LEU A 256 -7.59 -1.09 -16.82
CA LEU A 256 -6.46 -1.11 -17.74
C LEU A 256 -5.75 -2.49 -17.74
N LEU A 257 -5.45 -3.05 -16.57
CA LEU A 257 -4.78 -4.35 -16.44
C LEU A 257 -5.66 -5.49 -16.99
N SER A 258 -6.98 -5.40 -16.89
CA SER A 258 -7.88 -6.42 -17.47
C SER A 258 -7.82 -6.50 -18.99
N LEU A 259 -7.36 -5.44 -19.66
CA LEU A 259 -7.26 -5.33 -21.13
C LEU A 259 -5.81 -5.32 -21.64
N ALA A 260 -4.83 -5.19 -20.75
CA ALA A 260 -3.42 -5.09 -21.14
C ALA A 260 -2.88 -6.42 -21.67
N LYS A 261 -2.12 -6.35 -22.78
CA LYS A 261 -1.40 -7.48 -23.36
C LYS A 261 -0.08 -7.75 -22.65
N ALA A 262 0.55 -6.67 -22.16
CA ALA A 262 1.78 -6.68 -21.37
C ALA A 262 1.84 -5.43 -20.48
N ALA A 263 2.73 -5.44 -19.49
CA ALA A 263 2.93 -4.29 -18.60
C ALA A 263 4.41 -4.05 -18.28
N LEU A 264 4.78 -2.78 -18.18
CA LEU A 264 6.02 -2.34 -17.53
C LEU A 264 5.66 -1.80 -16.16
N VAL A 265 6.25 -2.38 -15.10
CA VAL A 265 5.77 -2.17 -13.74
C VAL A 265 6.89 -1.81 -12.79
N THR A 266 6.78 -0.69 -12.10
CA THR A 266 7.66 -0.37 -10.99
C THR A 266 7.44 -1.35 -9.83
N SER A 267 8.54 -1.87 -9.27
CA SER A 267 8.50 -2.81 -8.15
C SER A 267 7.68 -2.28 -6.97
N GLY A 268 6.75 -3.11 -6.49
CA GLY A 268 5.84 -2.78 -5.38
C GLY A 268 4.58 -3.64 -5.41
N THR A 269 3.50 -3.17 -4.81
CA THR A 269 2.19 -3.84 -4.82
C THR A 269 1.66 -4.05 -6.25
N ALA A 270 1.94 -3.12 -7.15
CA ALA A 270 1.51 -3.17 -8.54
C ALA A 270 2.00 -4.42 -9.29
N THR A 271 3.16 -4.98 -8.92
CA THR A 271 3.66 -6.23 -9.53
C THR A 271 2.77 -7.41 -9.18
N LEU A 272 2.28 -7.48 -7.95
CA LEU A 272 1.36 -8.53 -7.53
C LEU A 272 -0.02 -8.36 -8.18
N GLU A 273 -0.54 -7.14 -8.21
CA GLU A 273 -1.79 -6.81 -8.89
C GLU A 273 -1.73 -7.23 -10.36
N THR A 274 -0.68 -6.83 -11.08
CA THR A 274 -0.46 -7.21 -12.49
C THR A 274 -0.41 -8.73 -12.68
N ALA A 275 0.28 -9.45 -11.80
CA ALA A 275 0.33 -10.92 -11.83
C ALA A 275 -1.04 -11.55 -11.60
N LEU A 276 -1.85 -11.01 -10.68
CA LEU A 276 -3.21 -11.47 -10.42
C LEU A 276 -4.16 -11.26 -11.61
N PHE A 277 -3.91 -10.23 -12.43
CA PHE A 277 -4.56 -10.06 -13.73
C PHE A 277 -3.99 -10.97 -14.81
N ARG A 278 -2.93 -11.75 -14.53
CA ARG A 278 -2.23 -12.63 -15.48
C ARG A 278 -1.63 -11.87 -16.67
N VAL A 279 -1.22 -10.64 -16.46
CA VAL A 279 -0.55 -9.82 -17.47
C VAL A 279 0.95 -10.09 -17.41
N PRO A 280 1.59 -10.48 -18.53
CA PRO A 280 3.05 -10.55 -18.62
C PRO A 280 3.67 -9.21 -18.26
N GLN A 281 4.71 -9.22 -17.41
CA GLN A 281 5.28 -7.97 -16.89
C GLN A 281 6.79 -8.02 -16.77
N THR A 282 7.40 -6.84 -16.82
CA THR A 282 8.81 -6.60 -16.55
C THR A 282 8.98 -5.30 -15.79
#